data_fdd602d98b92fce8523e4fbb9429e23e
#
_entry.id   fdd602d98b92fce8523e4fbb9429e23e
#
_cell.length_a   1.000
_cell.length_b   1.000
_cell.length_c   1.000
_cell.angle_alpha   90.00
_cell.angle_beta   90.00
_cell.angle_gamma   90.00
#
_symmetry.space_group_name_H-M   'P 1'
#
loop_
_entity.id
_entity.type
_entity.pdbx_description
1 polymer ?
#
loop_
_entity_poly.entity_id
_entity_poly.type
_entity_poly.pdbx_seq_one_letter_code
_entity_poly.pdbx_strand_id
1 'polypeptide(L)'
;MKRFKKVSILLLVCLMLSVMAMPVSVSAAKLNKKSVSLNVGKTYTLKVSGIKGKITWTSSQKSVATVSSEGVVKAKKKGNTVITAKYGKKKFICKVTVKQPVTSIKLNKTSATLNKGKSLTLKATISPSSANNKAVTWSSSNKKVATV
;
A
#
# COMPACT_ATOMS: atom_id res chain seq x y z
N MET A 1 -56.66 -35.68 51.26
CA MET A 1 -55.36 -36.13 50.78
C MET A 1 -55.10 -35.53 49.40
N LYS A 2 -54.25 -34.45 49.28
CA LYS A 2 -54.00 -33.77 48.02
C LYS A 2 -52.76 -34.36 47.43
N ARG A 3 -52.88 -35.06 46.29
CA ARG A 3 -51.74 -35.53 45.44
C ARG A 3 -51.17 -34.34 44.71
N PHE A 4 -50.05 -33.82 45.13
CA PHE A 4 -49.28 -32.86 44.34
C PHE A 4 -48.59 -33.60 43.20
N LYS A 5 -48.94 -33.22 41.93
CA LYS A 5 -48.39 -33.75 40.72
C LYS A 5 -46.93 -33.36 40.63
N LYS A 6 -46.05 -34.36 40.63
CA LYS A 6 -44.61 -34.21 40.33
C LYS A 6 -44.35 -33.99 38.81
N VAL A 7 -44.98 -32.97 38.24
CA VAL A 7 -44.80 -32.60 36.88
C VAL A 7 -44.38 -31.14 36.92
N SER A 8 -43.14 -30.84 36.85
CA SER A 8 -42.67 -29.53 36.42
C SER A 8 -41.18 -29.22 36.60
N ILE A 9 -40.41 -30.02 37.31
CA ILE A 9 -38.99 -29.67 37.48
C ILE A 9 -38.17 -30.11 36.27
N LEU A 10 -38.55 -31.23 35.64
CA LEU A 10 -37.86 -31.73 34.45
C LEU A 10 -38.15 -30.90 33.18
N LEU A 11 -39.35 -30.29 33.09
CA LEU A 11 -39.73 -29.42 31.96
C LEU A 11 -39.12 -28.02 32.09
N LEU A 12 -38.89 -27.52 33.32
CA LEU A 12 -38.26 -26.22 33.53
C LEU A 12 -36.75 -26.25 33.28
N VAL A 13 -36.10 -27.40 33.50
CA VAL A 13 -34.66 -27.58 33.22
C VAL A 13 -34.35 -27.69 31.71
N CYS A 14 -35.30 -28.25 30.94
CA CYS A 14 -35.14 -28.25 29.46
C CYS A 14 -35.37 -26.89 28.83
N LEU A 15 -36.09 -25.96 29.44
CA LEU A 15 -36.36 -24.63 28.86
C LEU A 15 -35.24 -23.62 29.14
N MET A 16 -34.34 -23.91 30.07
CA MET A 16 -33.19 -23.03 30.39
C MET A 16 -31.90 -23.37 29.67
N LEU A 17 -31.89 -24.42 28.83
CA LEU A 17 -30.70 -24.82 28.06
C LEU A 17 -30.77 -24.45 26.58
N SER A 18 -31.75 -23.68 26.14
CA SER A 18 -31.66 -22.98 24.85
C SER A 18 -30.93 -21.63 25.05
N VAL A 19 -29.70 -21.68 25.58
CA VAL A 19 -28.75 -20.64 25.32
C VAL A 19 -28.53 -20.69 23.80
N MET A 20 -29.24 -19.79 23.10
CA MET A 20 -28.94 -19.50 21.69
C MET A 20 -27.44 -19.27 21.59
N ALA A 21 -26.71 -20.28 21.15
CA ALA A 21 -25.39 -20.11 20.62
C ALA A 21 -25.56 -19.22 19.36
N MET A 22 -25.59 -17.89 19.59
CA MET A 22 -25.51 -16.97 18.48
C MET A 22 -24.24 -17.36 17.75
N PRO A 23 -24.30 -17.65 16.42
CA PRO A 23 -23.11 -17.91 15.66
C PRO A 23 -22.24 -16.68 15.79
N VAL A 24 -21.17 -16.76 16.59
CA VAL A 24 -20.13 -15.74 16.61
C VAL A 24 -19.57 -15.80 15.22
N SER A 25 -19.99 -14.87 14.36
CA SER A 25 -19.44 -14.71 13.03
C SER A 25 -17.98 -14.35 13.19
N VAL A 26 -17.11 -15.37 13.20
CA VAL A 26 -15.67 -15.20 13.18
C VAL A 26 -15.35 -14.66 11.79
N SER A 27 -15.31 -13.35 11.68
CA SER A 27 -14.87 -12.69 10.45
C SER A 27 -13.50 -13.26 10.04
N ALA A 28 -13.43 -13.83 8.85
CA ALA A 28 -12.20 -14.40 8.35
C ALA A 28 -11.08 -13.34 8.35
N ALA A 29 -9.93 -13.69 8.91
CA ALA A 29 -8.80 -12.78 8.97
C ALA A 29 -8.38 -12.32 7.56
N LYS A 30 -8.30 -11.00 7.35
CA LYS A 30 -8.08 -10.40 6.03
C LYS A 30 -7.08 -9.24 6.10
N LEU A 31 -6.13 -9.21 5.16
CA LEU A 31 -5.27 -8.07 4.94
C LEU A 31 -6.02 -6.99 4.12
N ASN A 32 -5.91 -5.73 4.53
CA ASN A 32 -6.61 -4.60 3.89
C ASN A 32 -6.15 -4.34 2.44
N LYS A 33 -4.90 -4.68 2.09
CA LYS A 33 -4.37 -4.56 0.71
C LYS A 33 -3.41 -5.70 0.40
N LYS A 34 -3.56 -6.33 -0.77
CA LYS A 34 -2.65 -7.36 -1.30
C LYS A 34 -1.51 -6.77 -2.14
N SER A 35 -1.68 -5.53 -2.61
CA SER A 35 -0.66 -4.78 -3.34
C SER A 35 -0.75 -3.29 -3.06
N VAL A 36 0.39 -2.60 -2.99
CA VAL A 36 0.50 -1.16 -2.74
C VAL A 36 1.62 -0.59 -3.61
N SER A 37 1.36 0.57 -4.23
CA SER A 37 2.39 1.36 -4.92
C SER A 37 2.64 2.65 -4.15
N LEU A 38 3.90 2.92 -3.80
CA LEU A 38 4.32 4.09 -3.02
C LEU A 38 5.44 4.83 -3.73
N ASN A 39 5.48 6.14 -3.61
CA ASN A 39 6.66 6.90 -3.96
C ASN A 39 7.69 6.85 -2.82
N VAL A 40 8.97 6.92 -3.15
CA VAL A 40 10.06 7.02 -2.16
C VAL A 40 9.73 8.10 -1.12
N GLY A 41 9.96 7.80 0.16
CA GLY A 41 9.66 8.65 1.31
C GLY A 41 8.24 8.57 1.84
N LYS A 42 7.28 8.00 1.09
CA LYS A 42 5.88 7.86 1.52
C LYS A 42 5.67 6.61 2.38
N THR A 43 4.59 6.65 3.17
CA THR A 43 4.18 5.55 4.05
C THR A 43 2.79 5.04 3.70
N TYR A 44 2.49 3.80 4.10
CA TYR A 44 1.17 3.19 4.01
C TYR A 44 0.97 2.22 5.18
N THR A 45 -0.18 2.26 5.83
CA THR A 45 -0.48 1.34 6.94
C THR A 45 -1.23 0.11 6.44
N LEU A 46 -0.60 -1.04 6.56
CA LEU A 46 -1.24 -2.34 6.37
C LEU A 46 -1.93 -2.75 7.68
N LYS A 47 -3.13 -3.31 7.55
CA LYS A 47 -3.91 -3.81 8.69
C LYS A 47 -4.44 -5.21 8.38
N VAL A 48 -4.42 -6.10 9.35
CA VAL A 48 -5.09 -7.40 9.28
C VAL A 48 -6.29 -7.34 10.22
N SER A 49 -7.50 -7.47 9.66
CA SER A 49 -8.75 -7.57 10.42
C SER A 49 -9.03 -9.01 10.85
N GLY A 50 -9.92 -9.20 11.82
CA GLY A 50 -10.34 -10.54 12.29
C GLY A 50 -9.28 -11.27 13.12
N ILE A 51 -8.26 -10.57 13.64
CA ILE A 51 -7.23 -11.14 14.52
C ILE A 51 -7.17 -10.32 15.81
N LYS A 52 -7.28 -11.02 16.94
CA LYS A 52 -7.01 -10.48 18.28
C LYS A 52 -5.65 -11.02 18.73
N GLY A 53 -4.60 -10.20 18.61
CA GLY A 53 -3.26 -10.61 19.04
C GLY A 53 -2.13 -9.96 18.27
N LYS A 54 -0.89 -10.21 18.71
CA LYS A 54 0.31 -9.61 18.14
C LYS A 54 0.63 -10.20 16.76
N ILE A 55 0.74 -9.34 15.77
CA ILE A 55 1.14 -9.67 14.40
C ILE A 55 2.63 -9.37 14.24
N THR A 56 3.37 -10.30 13.66
CA THR A 56 4.77 -10.09 13.29
C THR A 56 4.85 -9.67 11.83
N TRP A 57 5.42 -8.49 11.58
CA TRP A 57 5.61 -7.92 10.26
C TRP A 57 7.05 -8.08 9.78
N THR A 58 7.23 -8.46 8.52
CA THR A 58 8.54 -8.58 7.90
C THR A 58 8.54 -8.04 6.48
N SER A 59 9.68 -7.52 6.05
CA SER A 59 9.93 -7.11 4.66
C SER A 59 10.99 -8.01 4.05
N SER A 60 10.76 -8.50 2.83
CA SER A 60 11.73 -9.31 2.08
C SER A 60 12.96 -8.51 1.64
N GLN A 61 12.78 -7.18 1.43
CA GLN A 61 13.87 -6.27 1.06
C GLN A 61 13.76 -4.95 1.84
N LYS A 62 14.39 -4.89 3.00
CA LYS A 62 14.39 -3.71 3.90
C LYS A 62 15.05 -2.46 3.28
N SER A 63 15.89 -2.63 2.27
CA SER A 63 16.47 -1.53 1.48
C SER A 63 15.45 -0.84 0.60
N VAL A 64 14.41 -1.55 0.13
CA VAL A 64 13.32 -1.02 -0.71
C VAL A 64 12.23 -0.41 0.16
N ALA A 65 11.71 -1.16 1.14
CA ALA A 65 10.77 -0.66 2.12
C ALA A 65 10.90 -1.40 3.45
N THR A 66 10.69 -0.69 4.55
CA THR A 66 10.59 -1.26 5.91
C THR A 66 9.14 -1.30 6.36
N VAL A 67 8.85 -2.12 7.37
CA VAL A 67 7.55 -2.17 8.04
C VAL A 67 7.76 -2.15 9.55
N SER A 68 6.91 -1.39 10.26
CA SER A 68 6.91 -1.34 11.73
C SER A 68 6.09 -2.47 12.35
N SER A 69 6.13 -2.60 13.68
CA SER A 69 5.29 -3.52 14.48
C SER A 69 3.79 -3.27 14.30
N GLU A 70 3.40 -2.02 14.00
CA GLU A 70 2.02 -1.59 13.78
C GLU A 70 1.57 -1.76 12.32
N GLY A 71 2.45 -2.30 11.43
CA GLY A 71 2.15 -2.49 10.02
C GLY A 71 2.36 -1.26 9.14
N VAL A 72 3.07 -0.21 9.64
CA VAL A 72 3.39 0.98 8.84
C VAL A 72 4.54 0.67 7.90
N VAL A 73 4.26 0.61 6.61
CA VAL A 73 5.25 0.43 5.54
C VAL A 73 5.84 1.79 5.19
N LYS A 74 7.17 1.92 5.18
CA LYS A 74 7.92 3.13 4.75
C LYS A 74 8.74 2.81 3.50
N ALA A 75 8.44 3.49 2.39
CA ALA A 75 9.16 3.37 1.13
C ALA A 75 10.53 4.08 1.21
N LYS A 76 11.62 3.37 0.94
CA LYS A 76 13.01 3.88 1.07
C LYS A 76 13.71 4.07 -0.27
N LYS A 77 13.61 3.10 -1.16
CA LYS A 77 14.31 3.11 -2.46
C LYS A 77 13.42 2.47 -3.52
N LYS A 78 13.51 2.96 -4.76
CA LYS A 78 12.85 2.37 -5.93
C LYS A 78 13.11 0.86 -6.01
N GLY A 79 12.05 0.08 -6.24
CA GLY A 79 12.13 -1.37 -6.36
C GLY A 79 10.83 -2.06 -5.92
N ASN A 80 10.89 -3.38 -5.81
CA ASN A 80 9.79 -4.22 -5.35
C ASN A 80 10.19 -4.94 -4.08
N THR A 81 9.26 -5.11 -3.16
CA THR A 81 9.44 -5.91 -1.95
C THR A 81 8.12 -6.57 -1.57
N VAL A 82 8.19 -7.58 -0.73
CA VAL A 82 7.03 -8.27 -0.18
C VAL A 82 6.98 -8.01 1.32
N ILE A 83 5.86 -7.48 1.78
CA ILE A 83 5.58 -7.36 3.21
C ILE A 83 4.73 -8.55 3.62
N THR A 84 5.16 -9.25 4.66
CA THR A 84 4.45 -10.40 5.24
C THR A 84 4.02 -10.08 6.66
N ALA A 85 2.73 -10.25 6.93
CA ALA A 85 2.16 -10.28 8.28
C ALA A 85 1.98 -11.74 8.70
N LYS A 86 2.55 -12.14 9.84
CA LYS A 86 2.45 -13.50 10.40
C LYS A 86 1.72 -13.48 11.73
N TYR A 87 0.74 -14.37 11.85
CA TYR A 87 0.02 -14.65 13.10
C TYR A 87 -0.12 -16.16 13.28
N GLY A 88 0.60 -16.72 14.23
CA GLY A 88 0.72 -18.18 14.36
C GLY A 88 1.24 -18.81 13.06
N LYS A 89 0.47 -19.79 12.52
CA LYS A 89 0.78 -20.44 11.24
C LYS A 89 0.26 -19.67 10.02
N LYS A 90 -0.61 -18.65 10.20
CA LYS A 90 -1.20 -17.86 9.10
C LYS A 90 -0.25 -16.79 8.61
N LYS A 91 -0.18 -16.61 7.27
CA LYS A 91 0.61 -15.58 6.61
C LYS A 91 -0.28 -14.75 5.68
N PHE A 92 -0.12 -13.44 5.70
CA PHE A 92 -0.79 -12.48 4.82
C PHE A 92 0.28 -11.71 4.07
N ILE A 93 0.15 -11.60 2.77
CA ILE A 93 1.20 -11.08 1.87
C ILE A 93 0.69 -9.84 1.17
N CYS A 94 1.53 -8.78 1.16
CA CYS A 94 1.34 -7.57 0.37
C CYS A 94 2.55 -7.35 -0.54
N LYS A 95 2.34 -7.24 -1.85
CA LYS A 95 3.36 -6.82 -2.81
C LYS A 95 3.47 -5.29 -2.77
N VAL A 96 4.68 -4.77 -2.52
CA VAL A 96 4.94 -3.32 -2.46
C VAL A 96 5.86 -2.92 -3.59
N THR A 97 5.39 -2.01 -4.45
CA THR A 97 6.18 -1.38 -5.50
C THR A 97 6.52 0.04 -5.09
N VAL A 98 7.80 0.35 -4.98
CA VAL A 98 8.29 1.69 -4.68
C VAL A 98 8.75 2.37 -5.97
N LYS A 99 8.17 3.53 -6.25
CA LYS A 99 8.48 4.37 -7.41
C LYS A 99 9.31 5.57 -7.00
N GLN A 100 10.20 6.01 -7.88
CA GLN A 100 10.96 7.26 -7.74
C GLN A 100 10.39 8.29 -8.71
N PRO A 101 9.63 9.29 -8.25
CA PRO A 101 9.14 10.36 -9.12
C PRO A 101 10.29 11.29 -9.55
N VAL A 102 10.06 12.03 -10.63
CA VAL A 102 10.88 13.18 -11.00
C VAL A 102 10.68 14.28 -9.96
N THR A 103 11.77 14.89 -9.50
CA THR A 103 11.74 16.01 -8.56
C THR A 103 12.09 17.33 -9.22
N SER A 104 12.91 17.31 -10.28
CA SER A 104 13.24 18.52 -11.04
C SER A 104 13.69 18.19 -12.46
N ILE A 105 13.57 19.18 -13.34
CA ILE A 105 14.11 19.19 -14.70
C ILE A 105 14.94 20.47 -14.84
N LYS A 106 16.14 20.36 -15.38
CA LYS A 106 17.01 21.48 -15.71
C LYS A 106 17.35 21.47 -17.19
N LEU A 107 17.34 22.62 -17.84
CA LEU A 107 17.83 22.81 -19.19
C LEU A 107 19.28 23.24 -19.17
N ASN A 108 20.06 22.85 -20.18
CA ASN A 108 21.43 23.31 -20.40
C ASN A 108 21.48 24.82 -20.76
N LYS A 109 20.37 25.36 -21.31
CA LYS A 109 20.21 26.79 -21.61
C LYS A 109 18.76 27.21 -21.34
N THR A 110 18.57 28.36 -20.70
CA THR A 110 17.27 28.95 -20.41
C THR A 110 16.93 30.11 -21.36
N SER A 111 17.95 30.62 -22.08
CA SER A 111 17.79 31.63 -23.14
C SER A 111 18.83 31.39 -24.23
N ALA A 112 18.49 31.75 -25.44
CA ALA A 112 19.40 31.69 -26.58
C ALA A 112 18.90 32.63 -27.69
N THR A 113 19.86 33.24 -28.42
CA THR A 113 19.59 33.97 -29.66
C THR A 113 20.11 33.14 -30.81
N LEU A 114 19.33 32.95 -31.85
CA LEU A 114 19.66 32.20 -33.04
C LEU A 114 19.46 33.08 -34.29
N ASN A 115 20.44 33.07 -35.19
CA ASN A 115 20.26 33.63 -36.53
C ASN A 115 19.37 32.69 -37.34
N LYS A 116 18.62 33.24 -38.31
CA LYS A 116 17.77 32.47 -39.20
C LYS A 116 18.56 31.33 -39.88
N GLY A 117 17.99 30.13 -39.89
CA GLY A 117 18.59 28.93 -40.45
C GLY A 117 19.62 28.22 -39.57
N LYS A 118 19.93 28.75 -38.36
CA LYS A 118 20.81 28.09 -37.39
C LYS A 118 20.00 27.25 -36.39
N SER A 119 20.62 26.25 -35.81
CA SER A 119 20.05 25.37 -34.83
C SER A 119 20.84 25.40 -33.51
N LEU A 120 20.17 25.06 -32.43
CA LEU A 120 20.71 24.91 -31.08
C LEU A 120 20.18 23.63 -30.45
N THR A 121 21.09 22.83 -29.90
CA THR A 121 20.66 21.66 -29.13
C THR A 121 20.31 22.03 -27.68
N LEU A 122 19.07 21.85 -27.31
CA LEU A 122 18.61 21.91 -25.90
C LEU A 122 18.69 20.52 -25.30
N LYS A 123 19.18 20.45 -24.05
CA LYS A 123 19.28 19.20 -23.29
C LYS A 123 18.57 19.37 -21.96
N ALA A 124 17.62 18.50 -21.70
CA ALA A 124 16.94 18.41 -20.40
C ALA A 124 17.64 17.38 -19.50
N THR A 125 17.98 17.78 -18.29
CA THR A 125 18.50 16.89 -17.25
C THR A 125 17.44 16.66 -16.20
N ILE A 126 17.05 15.41 -15.99
CA ILE A 126 16.01 14.99 -15.06
C ILE A 126 16.66 14.51 -13.77
N SER A 127 16.15 14.97 -12.65
CA SER A 127 16.57 14.54 -11.32
C SER A 127 15.41 13.90 -10.55
N PRO A 128 15.69 12.85 -9.74
CA PRO A 128 16.95 12.11 -9.72
C PRO A 128 17.12 11.24 -10.96
N SER A 129 18.35 10.86 -11.28
CA SER A 129 18.66 9.97 -12.42
C SER A 129 17.95 8.61 -12.35
N SER A 130 17.56 8.17 -11.12
CA SER A 130 16.78 6.96 -10.84
C SER A 130 15.28 7.10 -11.07
N ALA A 131 14.75 8.27 -11.47
CA ALA A 131 13.31 8.48 -11.70
C ALA A 131 12.72 7.42 -12.64
N ASN A 132 11.45 7.05 -12.38
CA ASN A 132 10.78 5.99 -13.15
C ASN A 132 10.42 6.44 -14.56
N ASN A 133 9.94 7.67 -14.71
CA ASN A 133 9.62 8.26 -16.00
C ASN A 133 10.58 9.43 -16.27
N LYS A 134 11.30 9.37 -17.37
CA LYS A 134 12.24 10.40 -17.83
C LYS A 134 11.86 10.95 -19.20
N ALA A 135 10.69 10.64 -19.70
CA ALA A 135 10.20 11.17 -20.95
C ALA A 135 10.07 12.70 -20.85
N VAL A 136 10.58 13.39 -21.86
CA VAL A 136 10.47 14.84 -22.03
C VAL A 136 9.76 15.10 -23.34
N THR A 137 8.74 15.95 -23.28
CA THR A 137 8.05 16.45 -24.47
C THR A 137 8.47 17.89 -24.71
N TRP A 138 8.86 18.18 -25.92
CA TRP A 138 9.25 19.51 -26.36
C TRP A 138 8.13 20.13 -27.17
N SER A 139 7.92 21.43 -27.03
CA SER A 139 6.97 22.18 -27.83
C SER A 139 7.45 23.61 -28.06
N SER A 140 7.09 24.19 -29.19
CA SER A 140 7.30 25.61 -29.50
C SER A 140 5.98 26.32 -29.44
N SER A 141 5.93 27.48 -28.74
CA SER A 141 4.76 28.37 -28.72
C SER A 141 4.50 29.06 -30.05
N ASN A 142 5.57 29.24 -30.88
CA ASN A 142 5.44 29.80 -32.21
C ASN A 142 6.32 29.04 -33.20
N LYS A 143 5.72 28.06 -33.87
CA LYS A 143 6.43 27.23 -34.89
C LYS A 143 6.85 27.99 -36.13
N LYS A 144 6.35 29.21 -36.40
CA LYS A 144 6.79 30.07 -37.49
C LYS A 144 8.15 30.71 -37.17
N VAL A 145 8.50 30.86 -35.91
CA VAL A 145 9.78 31.42 -35.43
C VAL A 145 10.80 30.33 -35.21
N ALA A 146 10.44 29.30 -34.47
CA ALA A 146 11.32 28.17 -34.20
C ALA A 146 10.51 26.87 -34.04
N THR A 147 11.07 25.78 -34.56
CA THR A 147 10.51 24.42 -34.37
C THR A 147 11.38 23.61 -33.42
N VAL A 148 10.82 22.60 -32.79
CA VAL A 148 11.50 21.65 -31.92
C VAL A 148 10.88 20.26 -32.14
#